data_2ddc45314db2d5cff49d7f9f1d16214c
#
_entry.id   2ddc45314db2d5cff49d7f9f1d16214c
#
_cell.length_a   1.000
_cell.length_b   1.000
_cell.length_c   1.000
_cell.angle_alpha   90.00
_cell.angle_beta   90.00
_cell.angle_gamma   90.00
#
_symmetry.space_group_name_H-M   'P 1'
#
loop_
_entity.id
_entity.type
_entity.pdbx_description
1 polymer ?
#
loop_
_entity_poly.entity_id
_entity_poly.type
_entity_poly.pdbx_seq_one_letter_code
_entity_poly.pdbx_strand_id
1 'polypeptide(L)'
;MKESSKLFVLFFFLCSLMFMGCSPIQKEKHTFSIGDKTFLLDGKPFLIKAAEMHYTRIPAEYWEHRIQMCKALGMNTICIYAFWNIHEQKEGEFDFKGQNDIAAFCRLAQKHGMYILSLIHISEPT
;
A
#
# COMPACT_ATOMS: atom_id res chain seq x y z
N MET A 1 -43.00 38.39 -10.04
CA MET A 1 -42.41 37.38 -10.98
C MET A 1 -40.91 37.51 -11.22
N LYS A 2 -40.22 38.62 -10.89
CA LYS A 2 -38.76 38.79 -11.15
C LYS A 2 -37.85 38.22 -10.05
N GLU A 3 -38.30 38.04 -8.86
CA GLU A 3 -37.50 37.54 -7.72
C GLU A 3 -37.33 36.02 -7.76
N SER A 4 -38.32 35.24 -8.18
CA SER A 4 -38.30 33.80 -8.28
C SER A 4 -37.29 33.29 -9.30
N SER A 5 -37.07 34.05 -10.39
CA SER A 5 -36.09 33.70 -11.44
C SER A 5 -34.64 33.84 -10.96
N LYS A 6 -34.35 34.83 -10.11
CA LYS A 6 -33.01 35.02 -9.52
C LYS A 6 -32.65 33.91 -8.53
N LEU A 7 -33.62 33.46 -7.74
CA LEU A 7 -33.44 32.35 -6.81
C LEU A 7 -33.17 31.03 -7.55
N PHE A 8 -33.84 30.80 -8.67
CA PHE A 8 -33.65 29.60 -9.50
C PHE A 8 -32.26 29.57 -10.16
N VAL A 9 -31.79 30.73 -10.66
CA VAL A 9 -30.44 30.84 -11.25
C VAL A 9 -29.37 30.67 -10.19
N LEU A 10 -29.55 31.20 -8.99
CA LEU A 10 -28.62 31.04 -7.88
C LEU A 10 -28.53 29.57 -7.40
N PHE A 11 -29.67 28.87 -7.37
CA PHE A 11 -29.73 27.46 -7.01
C PHE A 11 -29.03 26.58 -8.07
N PHE A 12 -29.20 26.89 -9.35
CA PHE A 12 -28.51 26.16 -10.43
C PHE A 12 -26.99 26.39 -10.41
N PHE A 13 -26.56 27.63 -10.07
CA PHE A 13 -25.13 27.95 -9.93
C PHE A 13 -24.51 27.26 -8.71
N LEU A 14 -25.23 27.15 -7.59
CA LEU A 14 -24.79 26.45 -6.39
C LEU A 14 -24.70 24.93 -6.61
N CYS A 15 -25.65 24.32 -7.34
CA CYS A 15 -25.62 22.91 -7.72
C CYS A 15 -24.47 22.59 -8.68
N SER A 16 -24.12 23.51 -9.61
CA SER A 16 -23.00 23.34 -10.53
C SER A 16 -21.64 23.33 -9.83
N LEU A 17 -21.50 24.02 -8.71
CA LEU A 17 -20.27 24.02 -7.90
C LEU A 17 -20.05 22.72 -7.10
N MET A 18 -21.11 21.97 -6.82
CA MET A 18 -21.03 20.69 -6.09
C MET A 18 -20.53 19.52 -6.97
N PHE A 19 -20.55 19.64 -8.29
CA PHE A 19 -20.08 18.60 -9.21
C PHE A 19 -18.60 18.70 -9.60
N MET A 20 -17.86 19.68 -9.08
CA MET A 20 -16.47 19.94 -9.44
C MET A 20 -15.49 19.39 -8.40
N GLY A 21 -15.58 18.11 -8.02
CA GLY A 21 -14.73 17.65 -6.94
C GLY A 21 -14.45 16.15 -6.82
N CYS A 22 -14.69 15.36 -7.85
CA CYS A 22 -14.25 13.97 -7.83
C CYS A 22 -13.30 13.68 -9.00
N SER A 23 -12.06 14.19 -8.88
CA SER A 23 -10.99 13.68 -9.73
C SER A 23 -10.72 12.23 -9.31
N PRO A 24 -10.78 11.24 -10.21
CA PRO A 24 -10.36 9.89 -9.88
C PRO A 24 -8.91 9.97 -9.43
N ILE A 25 -8.59 9.36 -8.27
CA ILE A 25 -7.22 9.19 -7.80
C ILE A 25 -6.49 8.41 -8.88
N GLN A 26 -5.75 9.13 -9.72
CA GLN A 26 -4.95 8.53 -10.77
C GLN A 26 -3.81 7.80 -10.06
N LYS A 27 -3.88 6.47 -10.08
CA LYS A 27 -2.85 5.61 -9.50
C LYS A 27 -1.57 5.87 -10.29
N GLU A 28 -0.61 6.58 -9.71
CA GLU A 28 0.68 6.82 -10.36
C GLU A 28 1.31 5.46 -10.70
N LYS A 29 1.58 5.27 -11.97
CA LYS A 29 2.20 4.03 -12.48
C LYS A 29 3.70 4.22 -12.42
N HIS A 30 4.31 3.69 -11.36
CA HIS A 30 5.76 3.64 -11.24
C HIS A 30 6.38 2.59 -12.17
N THR A 31 7.57 2.89 -12.68
CA THR A 31 8.39 1.96 -13.45
C THR A 31 9.59 1.53 -12.64
N PHE A 32 9.86 0.22 -12.58
CA PHE A 32 11.04 -0.34 -11.96
C PHE A 32 11.85 -1.11 -13.00
N SER A 33 13.15 -0.81 -13.08
CA SER A 33 14.03 -1.43 -14.08
C SER A 33 15.45 -1.61 -13.53
N ILE A 34 16.25 -2.39 -14.26
CA ILE A 34 17.67 -2.59 -13.96
C ILE A 34 18.46 -1.61 -14.82
N GLY A 35 19.29 -0.78 -14.18
CA GLY A 35 20.26 0.08 -14.83
C GLY A 35 21.67 -0.52 -14.81
N ASP A 36 22.67 0.27 -15.24
CA ASP A 36 24.07 -0.15 -15.10
C ASP A 36 24.47 -0.10 -13.61
N LYS A 37 24.68 -1.27 -13.02
CA LYS A 37 25.09 -1.48 -11.60
C LYS A 37 24.13 -0.90 -10.56
N THR A 38 22.89 -0.60 -10.92
CA THR A 38 21.87 -0.07 -9.97
C THR A 38 20.46 -0.43 -10.41
N PHE A 39 19.53 -0.38 -9.46
CA PHE A 39 18.10 -0.37 -9.78
C PHE A 39 17.65 1.05 -10.14
N LEU A 40 16.65 1.15 -11.00
CA LEU A 40 16.03 2.41 -11.37
C LEU A 40 14.55 2.38 -10.98
N LEU A 41 14.11 3.42 -10.27
CA LEU A 41 12.71 3.71 -10.01
C LEU A 41 12.37 5.00 -10.78
N ASP A 42 11.43 4.92 -11.70
CA ASP A 42 11.04 6.04 -12.59
C ASP A 42 12.25 6.65 -13.31
N GLY A 43 13.16 5.79 -13.77
CA GLY A 43 14.38 6.19 -14.48
C GLY A 43 15.48 6.78 -13.60
N LYS A 44 15.28 6.89 -12.28
CA LYS A 44 16.27 7.42 -11.34
C LYS A 44 16.94 6.31 -10.54
N PRO A 45 18.25 6.41 -10.22
CA PRO A 45 18.92 5.44 -9.38
C PRO A 45 18.19 5.23 -8.05
N PHE A 46 17.93 3.98 -7.73
CA PHE A 46 17.20 3.59 -6.52
C PHE A 46 17.97 2.56 -5.72
N LEU A 47 18.47 2.96 -4.56
CA LEU A 47 19.14 2.07 -3.62
C LEU A 47 18.12 1.46 -2.66
N ILE A 48 17.94 0.14 -2.74
CA ILE A 48 17.09 -0.61 -1.82
C ILE A 48 17.80 -0.73 -0.47
N LYS A 49 17.19 -0.18 0.58
CA LYS A 49 17.59 -0.35 1.98
C LYS A 49 16.45 -1.06 2.68
N ALA A 50 16.52 -2.39 2.78
CA ALA A 50 15.45 -3.21 3.29
C ALA A 50 15.68 -3.63 4.75
N ALA A 51 14.60 -3.61 5.52
CA ALA A 51 14.50 -4.28 6.81
C ALA A 51 13.59 -5.49 6.67
N GLU A 52 14.01 -6.63 7.19
CA GLU A 52 13.18 -7.83 7.22
C GLU A 52 12.16 -7.75 8.34
N MET A 53 10.89 -8.02 8.03
CA MET A 53 9.79 -7.96 8.99
C MET A 53 8.75 -9.05 8.72
N HIS A 54 8.65 -9.99 9.64
CA HIS A 54 7.66 -11.07 9.54
C HIS A 54 6.35 -10.63 10.18
N TYR A 55 5.42 -10.08 9.38
CA TYR A 55 4.14 -9.54 9.87
C TYR A 55 3.33 -10.54 10.69
N THR A 56 3.38 -11.83 10.35
CA THR A 56 2.65 -12.89 11.07
C THR A 56 3.18 -13.16 12.49
N ARG A 57 4.41 -12.74 12.79
CA ARG A 57 5.07 -12.89 14.10
C ARG A 57 5.00 -11.64 14.97
N ILE A 58 4.47 -10.55 14.43
CA ILE A 58 4.32 -9.27 15.12
C ILE A 58 2.83 -9.03 15.31
N PRO A 59 2.32 -8.84 16.54
CA PRO A 59 0.92 -8.51 16.74
C PRO A 59 0.50 -7.31 15.87
N ALA A 60 -0.66 -7.40 15.24
CA ALA A 60 -1.08 -6.45 14.20
C ALA A 60 -1.14 -4.99 14.72
N GLU A 61 -1.46 -4.81 16.00
CA GLU A 61 -1.47 -3.50 16.67
C GLU A 61 -0.09 -2.83 16.74
N TYR A 62 1.00 -3.58 16.58
CA TYR A 62 2.36 -3.05 16.58
C TYR A 62 2.95 -2.86 15.17
N TRP A 63 2.28 -3.27 14.10
CA TRP A 63 2.80 -3.16 12.75
C TRP A 63 3.18 -1.72 12.39
N GLU A 64 2.28 -0.77 12.66
CA GLU A 64 2.51 0.64 12.32
C GLU A 64 3.75 1.19 13.05
N HIS A 65 3.86 0.92 14.34
CA HIS A 65 5.02 1.35 15.14
C HIS A 65 6.32 0.76 14.59
N ARG A 66 6.35 -0.53 14.24
CA ARG A 66 7.56 -1.19 13.70
C ARG A 66 7.94 -0.64 12.33
N ILE A 67 6.96 -0.38 11.46
CA ILE A 67 7.19 0.26 10.15
C ILE A 67 7.80 1.65 10.33
N GLN A 68 7.27 2.45 11.26
CA GLN A 68 7.81 3.78 11.56
C GLN A 68 9.25 3.71 12.08
N MET A 69 9.57 2.74 12.92
CA MET A 69 10.94 2.53 13.40
C MET A 69 11.91 2.19 12.25
N CYS A 70 11.51 1.28 11.35
CA CYS A 70 12.31 0.97 10.16
C CYS A 70 12.56 2.22 9.30
N LYS A 71 11.53 3.04 9.10
CA LYS A 71 11.66 4.31 8.37
C LYS A 71 12.60 5.28 9.07
N ALA A 72 12.52 5.41 10.39
CA ALA A 72 13.39 6.28 11.19
C ALA A 72 14.86 5.84 11.12
N LEU A 73 15.14 4.54 10.93
CA LEU A 73 16.49 4.01 10.68
C LEU A 73 16.98 4.24 9.24
N GLY A 74 16.22 4.94 8.39
CA GLY A 74 16.58 5.24 7.01
C GLY A 74 16.31 4.10 6.02
N MET A 75 15.52 3.09 6.40
CA MET A 75 15.05 2.06 5.47
C MET A 75 13.96 2.64 4.55
N ASN A 76 13.93 2.18 3.31
CA ASN A 76 12.90 2.54 2.34
C ASN A 76 12.05 1.33 1.88
N THR A 77 12.44 0.14 2.28
CA THR A 77 11.83 -1.11 1.86
C THR A 77 11.67 -2.05 3.06
N ILE A 78 10.58 -2.77 3.09
CA ILE A 78 10.36 -3.86 4.05
C ILE A 78 10.38 -5.17 3.28
N CYS A 79 11.26 -6.09 3.66
CA CYS A 79 11.29 -7.45 3.16
C CYS A 79 10.34 -8.30 4.00
N ILE A 80 9.38 -8.97 3.35
CA ILE A 80 8.43 -9.86 3.99
C ILE A 80 8.51 -11.26 3.39
N TYR A 81 8.18 -12.25 4.22
CA TYR A 81 7.93 -13.61 3.75
C TYR A 81 6.44 -13.92 3.88
N ALA A 82 5.83 -14.38 2.80
CA ALA A 82 4.51 -14.99 2.83
C ALA A 82 4.71 -16.47 3.20
N PHE A 83 4.59 -16.77 4.48
CA PHE A 83 4.67 -18.15 4.96
C PHE A 83 3.40 -18.89 4.58
N TRP A 84 3.45 -19.68 3.52
CA TRP A 84 2.26 -20.31 2.97
C TRP A 84 1.54 -21.22 3.96
N ASN A 85 2.29 -21.95 4.78
CA ASN A 85 1.76 -22.80 5.85
C ASN A 85 0.94 -22.06 6.92
N ILE A 86 1.06 -20.73 7.00
CA ILE A 86 0.24 -19.90 7.89
C ILE A 86 -1.07 -19.53 7.20
N HIS A 87 -1.00 -19.27 5.90
CA HIS A 87 -2.16 -18.85 5.12
C HIS A 87 -3.04 -20.03 4.67
N GLU A 88 -2.45 -21.19 4.45
CA GLU A 88 -3.13 -22.41 4.04
C GLU A 88 -2.73 -23.53 5.01
N GLN A 89 -3.33 -23.55 6.19
CA GLN A 89 -3.08 -24.59 7.20
C GLN A 89 -3.74 -25.93 6.83
N LYS A 90 -4.76 -25.89 6.01
CA LYS A 90 -5.45 -27.02 5.45
C LYS A 90 -5.70 -26.77 3.98
N GLU A 91 -5.47 -27.79 3.14
CA GLU A 91 -5.58 -27.69 1.70
C GLU A 91 -6.91 -27.06 1.24
N GLY A 92 -6.82 -25.97 0.47
CA GLY A 92 -7.97 -25.22 -0.04
C GLY A 92 -8.62 -24.26 0.96
N GLU A 93 -8.17 -24.21 2.23
CA GLU A 93 -8.69 -23.28 3.23
C GLU A 93 -7.69 -22.14 3.49
N PHE A 94 -8.00 -20.93 2.97
CA PHE A 94 -7.11 -19.79 3.05
C PHE A 94 -7.51 -18.80 4.15
N ASP A 95 -6.54 -18.39 4.96
CA ASP A 95 -6.70 -17.35 5.97
C ASP A 95 -5.82 -16.12 5.67
N PHE A 96 -6.48 -14.99 5.34
CA PHE A 96 -5.87 -13.69 5.13
C PHE A 96 -6.55 -12.62 6.01
N LYS A 97 -6.92 -12.98 7.25
CA LYS A 97 -7.63 -12.08 8.16
C LYS A 97 -6.81 -11.78 9.41
N GLY A 98 -7.11 -10.65 10.04
CA GLY A 98 -6.50 -10.26 11.31
C GLY A 98 -4.98 -10.26 11.25
N GLN A 99 -4.34 -11.11 12.05
CA GLN A 99 -2.88 -11.27 12.10
C GLN A 99 -2.27 -11.75 10.77
N ASN A 100 -3.05 -12.44 9.94
CA ASN A 100 -2.61 -12.99 8.66
C ASN A 100 -2.97 -12.10 7.47
N ASP A 101 -3.51 -10.88 7.70
CA ASP A 101 -3.87 -9.95 6.61
C ASP A 101 -2.62 -9.26 6.02
N ILE A 102 -1.94 -9.97 5.12
CA ILE A 102 -0.79 -9.44 4.37
C ILE A 102 -1.16 -8.17 3.57
N ALA A 103 -2.40 -8.08 3.07
CA ALA A 103 -2.82 -6.92 2.29
C ALA A 103 -2.98 -5.68 3.19
N ALA A 104 -3.49 -5.84 4.41
CA ALA A 104 -3.53 -4.75 5.39
C ALA A 104 -2.12 -4.28 5.77
N PHE A 105 -1.20 -5.23 6.00
CA PHE A 105 0.21 -4.90 6.27
C PHE A 105 0.85 -4.12 5.12
N CYS A 106 0.66 -4.57 3.86
CA CYS A 106 1.20 -3.87 2.69
C CYS A 106 0.61 -2.46 2.52
N ARG A 107 -0.70 -2.29 2.72
CA ARG A 107 -1.34 -0.96 2.70
C ARG A 107 -0.78 -0.04 3.78
N LEU A 108 -0.52 -0.59 4.95
CA LEU A 108 0.06 0.18 6.06
C LEU A 108 1.50 0.62 5.74
N ALA A 109 2.33 -0.26 5.18
CA ALA A 109 3.67 0.09 4.70
C ALA A 109 3.62 1.18 3.62
N GLN A 110 2.72 1.06 2.65
CA GLN A 110 2.50 2.06 1.61
C GLN A 110 2.09 3.42 2.20
N LYS A 111 1.19 3.46 3.18
CA LYS A 111 0.80 4.68 3.91
C LYS A 111 2.01 5.42 4.47
N HIS A 112 3.02 4.69 4.92
CA HIS A 112 4.27 5.25 5.43
C HIS A 112 5.35 5.48 4.36
N GLY A 113 5.03 5.28 3.08
CA GLY A 113 5.96 5.48 1.96
C GLY A 113 7.08 4.44 1.91
N MET A 114 6.83 3.22 2.40
CA MET A 114 7.75 2.09 2.34
C MET A 114 7.39 1.18 1.17
N TYR A 115 8.40 0.72 0.45
CA TYR A 115 8.26 -0.32 -0.56
C TYR A 115 8.22 -1.71 0.10
N ILE A 116 7.62 -2.68 -0.59
CA ILE A 116 7.59 -4.07 -0.14
C ILE A 116 8.40 -4.93 -1.11
N LEU A 117 9.30 -5.71 -0.56
CA LEU A 117 9.96 -6.82 -1.24
C LEU A 117 9.39 -8.11 -0.65
N SER A 118 8.61 -8.84 -1.44
CA SER A 118 7.97 -10.06 -0.96
C SER A 118 8.66 -11.29 -1.50
N LEU A 119 8.92 -12.25 -0.61
CA LEU A 119 9.33 -13.60 -0.94
C LEU A 119 8.21 -14.55 -0.51
N ILE A 120 7.85 -15.47 -1.40
CA ILE A 120 6.93 -16.57 -1.07
C ILE A 120 7.78 -17.77 -0.73
N HIS A 121 7.68 -18.25 0.51
CA HIS A 121 8.32 -19.49 0.92
C HIS A 121 7.37 -20.65 0.60
N ILE A 122 7.60 -21.28 -0.54
CA ILE A 122 6.99 -22.58 -0.86
C ILE A 122 7.98 -23.59 -0.29
N SER A 123 7.63 -24.24 0.83
CA SER A 123 8.37 -25.41 1.29
C SER A 123 8.12 -26.51 0.26
N GLU A 124 9.14 -26.91 -0.49
CA GLU A 124 9.04 -28.11 -1.29
C GLU A 124 8.75 -29.29 -0.34
N PRO A 125 7.78 -30.15 -0.65
CA PRO A 125 7.60 -31.38 0.13
C PRO A 125 8.86 -32.23 -0.04
N THR A 126 9.59 -32.40 1.05
CA THR A 126 10.69 -33.36 1.14
C THR A 126 10.16 -34.78 1.17
#